data_c424b031bf098a0967dac7e19bef693e
#
_entry.id   c424b031bf098a0967dac7e19bef693e
#
_cell.length_a   1.000
_cell.length_b   1.000
_cell.length_c   1.000
_cell.angle_alpha   90.00
_cell.angle_beta   90.00
_cell.angle_gamma   90.00
#
_symmetry.space_group_name_H-M   'P 1'
#
loop_
_entity.id
_entity.type
_entity.pdbx_description
1 polymer ?
#
loop_
_entity_poly.entity_id
_entity_poly.type
_entity_poly.pdbx_seq_one_letter_code
_entity_poly.pdbx_strand_id
1 'polypeptide(L)'
;MVEFKEITEDNFEKVLKLKISEEQDKNRFVAPNVRSLADAYLYRNAGDVFPFAVEDDGEVVGFILLDEDVEEKEYMIWRMMVDERFQGRGYGKDIVKKVIEQFEADERFDVLIADYVVGNEPMKKLLESLGFKEREFDESINEFVMEYK
;
A
#
# COMPACT_ATOMS: atom_id res chain seq x y z
N MET A 1 -11.36 13.11 1.22
CA MET A 1 -10.85 12.13 2.20
C MET A 1 -10.99 10.73 1.61
N VAL A 2 -9.94 9.93 1.66
CA VAL A 2 -9.97 8.57 1.13
C VAL A 2 -10.60 7.60 2.12
N GLU A 3 -11.27 6.58 1.59
CA GLU A 3 -11.85 5.48 2.36
C GLU A 3 -11.29 4.15 1.82
N PHE A 4 -11.07 3.21 2.73
CA PHE A 4 -10.66 1.85 2.36
C PHE A 4 -11.91 0.97 2.36
N LYS A 5 -12.22 0.42 1.20
CA LYS A 5 -13.41 -0.42 0.98
C LYS A 5 -13.02 -1.87 0.69
N GLU A 6 -13.71 -2.80 1.31
CA GLU A 6 -13.50 -4.21 0.98
C GLU A 6 -13.76 -4.48 -0.50
N ILE A 7 -13.05 -5.46 -1.05
CA ILE A 7 -13.24 -5.87 -2.44
C ILE A 7 -14.56 -6.65 -2.56
N THR A 8 -15.45 -6.14 -3.40
CA THR A 8 -16.78 -6.73 -3.64
C THR A 8 -17.06 -6.79 -5.15
N GLU A 9 -18.16 -7.41 -5.54
CA GLU A 9 -18.60 -7.40 -6.94
C GLU A 9 -18.75 -5.98 -7.49
N ASP A 10 -19.10 -5.02 -6.64
CA ASP A 10 -19.35 -3.64 -7.07
C ASP A 10 -18.07 -2.90 -7.46
N ASN A 11 -16.93 -3.22 -6.87
CA ASN A 11 -15.67 -2.51 -7.12
C ASN A 11 -14.57 -3.37 -7.77
N PHE A 12 -14.78 -4.68 -7.88
CA PHE A 12 -13.76 -5.61 -8.38
C PHE A 12 -13.20 -5.21 -9.75
N GLU A 13 -14.08 -5.01 -10.73
CA GLU A 13 -13.66 -4.63 -12.07
C GLU A 13 -12.97 -3.27 -12.10
N LYS A 14 -13.43 -2.34 -11.28
CA LYS A 14 -12.81 -1.01 -11.16
C LYS A 14 -11.39 -1.12 -10.63
N VAL A 15 -11.16 -1.98 -9.63
CA VAL A 15 -9.83 -2.23 -9.07
C VAL A 15 -8.90 -2.85 -10.11
N LEU A 16 -9.39 -3.82 -10.90
CA LEU A 16 -8.58 -4.46 -11.94
C LEU A 16 -8.20 -3.50 -13.08
N LYS A 17 -9.00 -2.48 -13.32
CA LYS A 17 -8.75 -1.48 -14.37
C LYS A 17 -7.81 -0.36 -13.95
N LEU A 18 -7.50 -0.24 -12.68
CA LEU A 18 -6.54 0.75 -12.19
C LEU A 18 -5.16 0.49 -12.79
N LYS A 19 -4.47 1.55 -13.20
CA LYS A 19 -3.16 1.47 -13.85
C LYS A 19 -2.20 2.51 -13.29
N ILE A 20 -0.98 2.10 -13.05
CA ILE A 20 0.13 3.04 -12.82
C ILE A 20 0.63 3.54 -14.18
N SER A 21 1.49 4.56 -14.19
CA SER A 21 2.08 5.05 -15.44
C SER A 21 2.94 3.98 -16.11
N GLU A 22 3.15 4.08 -17.43
CA GLU A 22 4.02 3.15 -18.16
C GLU A 22 5.43 3.09 -17.56
N GLU A 23 5.95 4.24 -17.16
CA GLU A 23 7.28 4.32 -16.54
C GLU A 23 7.32 3.57 -15.21
N GLN A 24 6.32 3.73 -14.35
CA GLN A 24 6.23 3.03 -13.08
C GLN A 24 6.08 1.52 -13.28
N ASP A 25 5.27 1.11 -14.25
CA ASP A 25 5.07 -0.30 -14.58
C ASP A 25 6.35 -0.93 -15.15
N LYS A 26 7.03 -0.21 -16.05
CA LYS A 26 8.31 -0.65 -16.62
C LYS A 26 9.38 -0.86 -15.55
N ASN A 27 9.41 0.00 -14.53
CA ASN A 27 10.35 -0.09 -13.41
C ASN A 27 9.86 -1.05 -12.31
N ARG A 28 8.69 -1.64 -12.46
CA ARG A 28 8.10 -2.59 -11.51
C ARG A 28 7.98 -2.04 -10.09
N PHE A 29 7.55 -0.78 -9.98
CA PHE A 29 7.41 -0.12 -8.68
C PHE A 29 6.34 -0.75 -7.80
N VAL A 30 5.34 -1.37 -8.39
CA VAL A 30 4.32 -2.12 -7.68
C VAL A 30 3.83 -3.29 -8.55
N ALA A 31 3.47 -4.40 -7.92
CA ALA A 31 2.88 -5.54 -8.62
C ALA A 31 1.47 -5.19 -9.12
N PRO A 32 1.01 -5.80 -10.22
CA PRO A 32 -0.36 -5.61 -10.69
C PRO A 32 -1.40 -5.96 -9.61
N ASN A 33 -2.52 -5.25 -9.59
CA ASN A 33 -3.57 -5.49 -8.59
C ASN A 33 -4.10 -6.93 -8.63
N VAL A 34 -4.16 -7.55 -9.81
CA VAL A 34 -4.57 -8.94 -9.93
C VAL A 34 -3.62 -9.87 -9.16
N ARG A 35 -2.33 -9.59 -9.14
CA ARG A 35 -1.35 -10.34 -8.35
C ARG A 35 -1.60 -10.15 -6.86
N SER A 36 -1.88 -8.93 -6.43
CA SER A 36 -2.16 -8.62 -5.03
C SER A 36 -3.43 -9.32 -4.53
N LEU A 37 -4.46 -9.38 -5.37
CA LEU A 37 -5.69 -10.10 -5.04
C LEU A 37 -5.45 -11.62 -4.96
N ALA A 38 -4.61 -12.17 -5.83
CA ALA A 38 -4.22 -13.57 -5.78
C ALA A 38 -3.43 -13.90 -4.51
N ASP A 39 -2.50 -13.03 -4.12
CA ASP A 39 -1.74 -13.17 -2.87
C ASP A 39 -2.67 -13.10 -1.66
N ALA A 40 -3.64 -12.19 -1.64
CA ALA A 40 -4.62 -12.08 -0.57
C ALA A 40 -5.45 -13.36 -0.44
N TYR A 41 -5.84 -13.95 -1.55
CA TYR A 41 -6.55 -15.22 -1.57
C TYR A 41 -5.68 -16.36 -1.03
N LEU A 42 -4.40 -16.41 -1.45
CA LEU A 42 -3.45 -17.42 -1.01
C LEU A 42 -3.30 -17.44 0.52
N TYR A 43 -3.24 -16.28 1.15
CA TYR A 43 -3.04 -16.15 2.60
C TYR A 43 -4.35 -15.93 3.37
N ARG A 44 -5.51 -16.13 2.76
CA ARG A 44 -6.82 -15.85 3.39
C ARG A 44 -7.08 -16.57 4.70
N ASN A 45 -6.53 -17.77 4.84
CA ASN A 45 -6.76 -18.58 6.04
C ASN A 45 -5.86 -18.18 7.21
N ALA A 46 -4.79 -17.43 6.95
CA ALA A 46 -3.93 -16.88 7.99
C ALA A 46 -4.57 -15.66 8.67
N GLY A 47 -5.47 -14.96 7.97
CA GLY A 47 -6.20 -13.81 8.52
C GLY A 47 -5.33 -12.59 8.74
N ASP A 48 -4.25 -12.43 7.98
CA ASP A 48 -3.26 -11.36 8.17
C ASP A 48 -3.08 -10.45 6.95
N VAL A 49 -3.65 -10.80 5.80
CA VAL A 49 -3.53 -10.02 4.56
C VAL A 49 -4.89 -9.46 4.15
N PHE A 50 -4.95 -8.15 3.94
CA PHE A 50 -6.20 -7.42 3.71
C PHE A 50 -6.11 -6.50 2.49
N PRO A 51 -6.81 -6.83 1.38
CA PRO A 51 -6.88 -5.97 0.21
C PRO A 51 -8.04 -4.97 0.33
N PHE A 52 -7.79 -3.72 -0.06
CA PHE A 52 -8.83 -2.68 -0.07
C PHE A 52 -8.78 -1.85 -1.36
N ALA A 53 -9.97 -1.56 -1.89
CA ALA A 53 -10.13 -0.48 -2.86
C ALA A 53 -10.01 0.85 -2.11
N VAL A 54 -9.30 1.80 -2.68
CA VAL A 54 -9.23 3.15 -2.13
C VAL A 54 -10.22 4.02 -2.92
N GLU A 55 -11.18 4.59 -2.22
CA GLU A 55 -12.20 5.43 -2.82
C GLU A 55 -12.15 6.85 -2.28
N ASP A 56 -12.47 7.80 -3.15
CA ASP A 56 -12.72 9.18 -2.78
C ASP A 56 -14.04 9.61 -3.43
N ASP A 57 -14.99 10.01 -2.59
CA ASP A 57 -16.33 10.45 -3.02
C ASP A 57 -17.00 9.43 -3.98
N GLY A 58 -16.91 8.14 -3.63
CA GLY A 58 -17.51 7.06 -4.40
C GLY A 58 -16.73 6.59 -5.62
N GLU A 59 -15.61 7.23 -5.94
CA GLU A 59 -14.77 6.86 -7.09
C GLU A 59 -13.56 6.08 -6.63
N VAL A 60 -13.28 4.94 -7.29
CA VAL A 60 -12.10 4.13 -7.00
C VAL A 60 -10.87 4.80 -7.61
N VAL A 61 -9.96 5.28 -6.77
CA VAL A 61 -8.77 6.03 -7.18
C VAL A 61 -7.47 5.25 -7.01
N GLY A 62 -7.50 4.19 -6.21
CA GLY A 62 -6.30 3.40 -5.93
C GLY A 62 -6.61 2.07 -5.27
N PHE A 63 -5.56 1.41 -4.83
CA PHE A 63 -5.61 0.10 -4.19
C PHE A 63 -4.53 0.00 -3.13
N ILE A 64 -4.81 -0.73 -2.06
CA ILE A 64 -3.84 -1.02 -1.01
C ILE A 64 -3.96 -2.45 -0.53
N LEU A 65 -2.82 -3.09 -0.28
CA LEU A 65 -2.72 -4.40 0.34
C LEU A 65 -1.97 -4.25 1.65
N LEU A 66 -2.64 -4.56 2.74
CA LEU A 66 -2.09 -4.46 4.09
C LEU A 66 -1.77 -5.85 4.64
N ASP A 67 -0.74 -5.93 5.48
CA ASP A 67 -0.33 -7.16 6.15
C ASP A 67 -0.19 -6.87 7.64
N GLU A 68 -0.78 -7.74 8.47
CA GLU A 68 -0.72 -7.63 9.93
C GLU A 68 0.09 -8.80 10.50
N ASP A 69 1.31 -8.54 10.96
CA ASP A 69 2.12 -9.53 11.66
C ASP A 69 1.99 -9.29 13.17
N VAL A 70 1.01 -9.93 13.78
CA VAL A 70 0.70 -9.75 15.21
C VAL A 70 1.80 -10.33 16.09
N GLU A 71 2.47 -11.41 15.69
CA GLU A 71 3.56 -12.00 16.46
C GLU A 71 4.76 -11.07 16.56
N GLU A 72 5.16 -10.48 15.43
CA GLU A 72 6.29 -9.53 15.39
C GLU A 72 5.87 -8.11 15.74
N LYS A 73 4.56 -7.88 15.93
CA LYS A 73 3.98 -6.55 16.21
C LYS A 73 4.29 -5.53 15.12
N GLU A 74 4.26 -5.98 13.88
CA GLU A 74 4.51 -5.16 12.70
C GLU A 74 3.26 -5.07 11.83
N TYR A 75 2.89 -3.84 11.47
CA TYR A 75 1.83 -3.55 10.53
C TYR A 75 2.47 -3.07 9.24
N MET A 76 2.10 -3.62 8.10
CA MET A 76 2.81 -3.35 6.86
C MET A 76 1.89 -2.91 5.72
N ILE A 77 2.30 -1.87 5.01
CA ILE A 77 1.78 -1.58 3.69
C ILE A 77 2.57 -2.46 2.72
N TRP A 78 1.98 -3.60 2.34
CA TRP A 78 2.67 -4.52 1.43
C TRP A 78 2.72 -3.97 0.00
N ARG A 79 1.59 -3.44 -0.49
CA ARG A 79 1.51 -2.80 -1.80
C ARG A 79 0.48 -1.69 -1.79
N MET A 80 0.75 -0.62 -2.51
CA MET A 80 -0.25 0.43 -2.74
C MET A 80 0.00 1.09 -4.08
N MET A 81 -1.08 1.57 -4.69
CA MET A 81 -0.98 2.33 -5.92
C MET A 81 -2.12 3.34 -6.04
N VAL A 82 -1.87 4.39 -6.78
CA VAL A 82 -2.88 5.37 -7.19
C VAL A 82 -2.95 5.31 -8.71
N ASP A 83 -4.16 5.25 -9.25
CA ASP A 83 -4.37 5.22 -10.70
C ASP A 83 -3.70 6.44 -11.36
N GLU A 84 -3.09 6.23 -12.53
CA GLU A 84 -2.35 7.29 -13.24
C GLU A 84 -3.18 8.55 -13.48
N ARG A 85 -4.50 8.41 -13.66
CA ARG A 85 -5.41 9.55 -13.86
C ARG A 85 -5.55 10.44 -12.64
N PHE A 86 -5.24 9.90 -11.45
CA PHE A 86 -5.43 10.59 -10.17
C PHE A 86 -4.12 10.93 -9.47
N GLN A 87 -2.98 10.59 -10.04
CA GLN A 87 -1.68 10.93 -9.45
C GLN A 87 -1.44 12.45 -9.47
N GLY A 88 -0.61 12.91 -8.55
CA GLY A 88 -0.31 14.34 -8.41
C GLY A 88 -1.37 15.15 -7.67
N ARG A 89 -2.35 14.50 -7.05
CA ARG A 89 -3.44 15.16 -6.30
C ARG A 89 -3.37 14.92 -4.79
N GLY A 90 -2.31 14.28 -4.31
CA GLY A 90 -2.13 14.03 -2.87
C GLY A 90 -2.75 12.74 -2.35
N TYR A 91 -3.31 11.89 -3.19
CA TYR A 91 -3.93 10.64 -2.74
C TYR A 91 -2.95 9.67 -2.08
N GLY A 92 -1.74 9.53 -2.62
CA GLY A 92 -0.73 8.68 -2.01
C GLY A 92 -0.44 9.08 -0.57
N LYS A 93 -0.32 10.37 -0.31
CA LYS A 93 -0.11 10.89 1.03
C LYS A 93 -1.31 10.64 1.94
N ASP A 94 -2.52 10.85 1.43
CA ASP A 94 -3.75 10.62 2.19
C ASP A 94 -3.91 9.14 2.56
N ILE A 95 -3.55 8.24 1.66
CA ILE A 95 -3.56 6.79 1.92
C ILE A 95 -2.63 6.44 3.07
N VAL A 96 -1.37 6.87 3.01
CA VAL A 96 -0.38 6.55 4.04
C VAL A 96 -0.76 7.19 5.38
N LYS A 97 -1.28 8.41 5.38
CA LYS A 97 -1.78 9.06 6.61
C LYS A 97 -2.89 8.25 7.25
N LYS A 98 -3.82 7.73 6.45
CA LYS A 98 -4.90 6.89 6.97
C LYS A 98 -4.37 5.62 7.60
N VAL A 99 -3.37 4.99 6.99
CA VAL A 99 -2.72 3.80 7.56
C VAL A 99 -2.02 4.16 8.88
N ILE A 100 -1.33 5.29 8.93
CA ILE A 100 -0.69 5.77 10.18
C ILE A 100 -1.73 5.92 11.29
N GLU A 101 -2.89 6.52 10.99
CA GLU A 101 -3.96 6.68 11.98
C GLU A 101 -4.46 5.32 12.48
N GLN A 102 -4.64 4.35 11.58
CA GLN A 102 -5.03 2.99 11.95
C GLN A 102 -3.97 2.31 12.81
N PHE A 103 -2.71 2.46 12.44
CA PHE A 103 -1.58 1.91 13.19
C PHE A 103 -1.51 2.51 14.59
N GLU A 104 -1.60 3.82 14.73
CA GLU A 104 -1.52 4.51 16.02
C GLU A 104 -2.70 4.14 16.95
N ALA A 105 -3.84 3.80 16.39
CA ALA A 105 -5.02 3.39 17.15
C ALA A 105 -5.02 1.91 17.54
N ASP A 106 -4.09 1.12 17.04
CA ASP A 106 -4.06 -0.33 17.23
C ASP A 106 -2.88 -0.75 18.10
N GLU A 107 -3.15 -1.07 19.36
CA GLU A 107 -2.14 -1.43 20.35
C GLU A 107 -1.42 -2.76 20.07
N ARG A 108 -1.88 -3.54 19.11
CA ARG A 108 -1.23 -4.81 18.73
C ARG A 108 0.10 -4.62 18.02
N PHE A 109 0.36 -3.44 17.49
CA PHE A 109 1.54 -3.17 16.65
C PHE A 109 2.43 -2.09 17.23
N ASP A 110 3.75 -2.31 17.12
CA ASP A 110 4.77 -1.36 17.58
C ASP A 110 5.41 -0.58 16.44
N VAL A 111 5.37 -1.14 15.23
CA VAL A 111 6.03 -0.59 14.05
C VAL A 111 5.14 -0.69 12.81
N LEU A 112 5.10 0.38 12.04
CA LEU A 112 4.49 0.39 10.71
C LEU A 112 5.60 0.34 9.66
N ILE A 113 5.52 -0.62 8.75
CA ILE A 113 6.51 -0.84 7.70
C ILE A 113 5.92 -0.49 6.33
N ALA A 114 6.72 0.15 5.49
CA ALA A 114 6.41 0.38 4.09
C ALA A 114 7.71 0.31 3.29
N ASP A 115 7.69 -0.46 2.21
CA ASP A 115 8.86 -0.63 1.35
C ASP A 115 8.68 0.16 0.05
N TYR A 116 9.79 0.50 -0.59
CA TYR A 116 9.75 1.03 -1.95
C TYR A 116 10.88 0.46 -2.79
N VAL A 117 10.59 0.23 -4.07
CA VAL A 117 11.58 -0.28 -5.03
C VAL A 117 12.63 0.79 -5.31
N VAL A 118 13.89 0.39 -5.45
CA VAL A 118 14.98 1.29 -5.82
C VAL A 118 14.60 2.12 -7.04
N GLY A 119 14.77 3.43 -6.95
CA GLY A 119 14.41 4.37 -8.01
C GLY A 119 13.04 5.00 -7.87
N ASN A 120 12.19 4.48 -6.98
CA ASN A 120 10.87 5.07 -6.72
C ASN A 120 11.00 6.29 -5.80
N GLU A 121 11.55 7.38 -6.34
CA GLU A 121 11.79 8.61 -5.59
C GLU A 121 10.51 9.27 -5.04
N PRO A 122 9.38 9.29 -5.77
CA PRO A 122 8.15 9.84 -5.21
C PRO A 122 7.70 9.14 -3.93
N MET A 123 7.80 7.79 -3.88
CA MET A 123 7.42 7.03 -2.69
C MET A 123 8.40 7.28 -1.53
N LYS A 124 9.70 7.32 -1.82
CA LYS A 124 10.73 7.66 -0.83
C LYS A 124 10.42 9.00 -0.16
N LYS A 125 10.21 10.04 -0.96
CA LYS A 125 9.93 11.39 -0.46
C LYS A 125 8.63 11.44 0.36
N LEU A 126 7.61 10.73 -0.11
CA LEU A 126 6.33 10.66 0.58
C LEU A 126 6.51 10.06 1.98
N LEU A 127 7.14 8.90 2.07
CA LEU A 127 7.38 8.22 3.34
C LEU A 127 8.25 9.06 4.29
N GLU A 128 9.34 9.63 3.80
CA GLU A 128 10.20 10.51 4.60
C GLU A 128 9.44 11.73 5.11
N SER A 129 8.60 12.33 4.27
CA SER A 129 7.80 13.51 4.67
C SER A 129 6.81 13.21 5.79
N LEU A 130 6.41 11.95 5.95
CA LEU A 130 5.48 11.50 6.97
C LEU A 130 6.15 10.92 8.21
N GLY A 131 7.49 10.96 8.26
CA GLY A 131 8.24 10.54 9.43
C GLY A 131 8.80 9.12 9.39
N PHE A 132 8.68 8.43 8.26
CA PHE A 132 9.32 7.13 8.10
C PHE A 132 10.82 7.29 7.99
N LYS A 133 11.55 6.29 8.50
CA LYS A 133 13.01 6.22 8.45
C LYS A 133 13.45 4.91 7.83
N GLU A 134 14.57 4.93 7.12
CA GLU A 134 15.13 3.73 6.54
C GLU A 134 15.56 2.76 7.64
N ARG A 135 15.13 1.50 7.52
CA ARG A 135 15.50 0.40 8.40
C ARG A 135 16.61 -0.44 7.78
N GLU A 136 16.44 -0.85 6.52
CA GLU A 136 17.39 -1.68 5.81
C GLU A 136 17.12 -1.65 4.30
N PHE A 137 18.09 -2.15 3.53
CA PHE A 137 17.91 -2.43 2.12
C PHE A 137 17.85 -3.94 1.92
N ASP A 138 16.76 -4.44 1.32
CA ASP A 138 16.57 -5.86 1.04
C ASP A 138 16.99 -6.15 -0.41
N GLU A 139 18.19 -6.71 -0.58
CA GLU A 139 18.73 -7.04 -1.90
C GLU A 139 17.90 -8.09 -2.64
N SER A 140 17.24 -9.01 -1.92
CA SER A 140 16.49 -10.10 -2.52
C SER A 140 15.30 -9.61 -3.35
N ILE A 141 14.73 -8.47 -2.99
CA ILE A 141 13.58 -7.86 -3.67
C ILE A 141 13.89 -6.48 -4.24
N ASN A 142 15.13 -5.99 -4.08
CA ASN A 142 15.56 -4.67 -4.56
C ASN A 142 14.71 -3.54 -4.00
N GLU A 143 14.43 -3.57 -2.69
CA GLU A 143 13.61 -2.59 -2.02
C GLU A 143 14.26 -2.06 -0.75
N PHE A 144 14.02 -0.78 -0.46
CA PHE A 144 14.32 -0.19 0.84
C PHE A 144 13.14 -0.42 1.78
N VAL A 145 13.45 -0.90 2.99
CA VAL A 145 12.45 -1.10 4.04
C VAL A 145 12.44 0.15 4.93
N MET A 146 11.29 0.78 5.02
CA MET A 146 11.09 1.99 5.82
C MET A 146 10.20 1.67 7.02
N GLU A 147 10.45 2.33 8.15
CA GLU A 147 9.64 2.14 9.34
C GLU A 147 9.19 3.45 9.97
N TYR A 148 8.00 3.41 10.57
CA TYR A 148 7.40 4.48 11.35
C TYR A 148 7.05 3.92 12.73
N LYS A 149 7.40 4.67 13.78
CA LYS A 149 7.13 4.27 15.18
C LYS A 149 6.34 5.31 15.93
#